data_c1780f901a5cd346a15a96af71abb94a
#
_entry.id   c1780f901a5cd346a15a96af71abb94a
#
_cell.length_a   1.000
_cell.length_b   1.000
_cell.length_c   1.000
_cell.angle_alpha   90.00
_cell.angle_beta   90.00
_cell.angle_gamma   90.00
#
_symmetry.space_group_name_H-M   'P 1'
#
loop_
_entity.id
_entity.type
_entity.pdbx_description
1 polymer ?
#
loop_
_entity_poly.entity_id
_entity_poly.type
_entity_poly.pdbx_seq_one_letter_code
_entity_poly.pdbx_strand_id
1 'polypeptide(L)'
;MKALAIFILLLVFFLPETVHASDPVPLAIGAAAPDFSLPGTDGKTYTLKNFAQYKFLVIVFTCNHCPTAQAYEDRIKQLAADYNSKGVGFVAVSPNDPEAIRLDELGYTDLSDTFQEMKIRARDKQFNFPYLYDGETSAASKLYGPQATPHVFIFDGKRTLRYTGRIDDKEKPGTATVHDARHALDALVAGKPVPVEKTKTFGCSIKWPDKRDFANQAVGEWAKEKVTIDELNGEQLQVLLKNEGTNYKLINVWATWCGPCVAEFPEFVNMNRMYRNREFELVTISLDDINRKPNALNFLTKKQASTKNYIFNGDKYAFIDGLDKNWEGSLPYTLFIAPGGKIIYGKQGVIDALALKKVIVEKIGRVY
;
A
#
# COMPACT_ATOMS: atom_id res chain seq x y z
N MET A 1 9.15 77.03 12.39
CA MET A 1 9.67 75.66 12.44
C MET A 1 8.48 74.77 12.76
N LYS A 2 7.94 74.07 11.72
CA LYS A 2 6.78 73.14 11.85
C LYS A 2 7.35 71.72 11.89
N ALA A 3 7.21 71.02 13.01
CA ALA A 3 7.61 69.65 13.15
C ALA A 3 6.57 68.71 12.46
N LEU A 4 7.01 67.90 11.52
CA LEU A 4 6.24 66.93 10.81
C LEU A 4 6.33 65.61 11.58
N ALA A 5 5.24 65.17 12.21
CA ALA A 5 5.16 63.87 12.89
C ALA A 5 4.85 62.78 11.82
N ILE A 6 5.79 61.86 11.62
CA ILE A 6 5.61 60.70 10.75
C ILE A 6 4.99 59.57 11.60
N PHE A 7 3.74 59.22 11.28
CA PHE A 7 3.08 58.06 11.86
C PHE A 7 3.47 56.81 11.07
N ILE A 8 4.28 55.93 11.65
CA ILE A 8 4.58 54.64 11.03
C ILE A 8 3.47 53.66 11.43
N LEU A 9 2.66 53.31 10.44
CA LEU A 9 1.62 52.30 10.56
C LEU A 9 2.28 50.93 10.46
N LEU A 10 2.47 50.21 11.59
CA LEU A 10 2.92 48.83 11.65
C LEU A 10 1.78 47.91 11.17
N LEU A 11 1.85 47.43 9.91
CA LEU A 11 1.00 46.38 9.40
C LEU A 11 1.47 45.05 10.00
N VAL A 12 0.75 44.55 10.99
CA VAL A 12 0.96 43.18 11.52
C VAL A 12 0.31 42.22 10.53
N PHE A 13 1.14 41.55 9.72
CA PHE A 13 0.70 40.42 8.90
C PHE A 13 0.44 39.22 9.82
N PHE A 14 -0.83 38.93 10.09
CA PHE A 14 -1.25 37.63 10.61
C PHE A 14 -1.07 36.59 9.48
N LEU A 15 0.01 35.82 9.51
CA LEU A 15 0.10 34.60 8.75
C LEU A 15 -0.83 33.58 9.42
N PRO A 16 -1.76 32.94 8.66
CA PRO A 16 -2.55 31.87 9.21
C PRO A 16 -1.61 30.74 9.60
N GLU A 17 -1.47 30.45 10.89
CA GLU A 17 -0.85 29.22 11.37
C GLU A 17 -1.70 28.07 10.85
N THR A 18 -1.15 27.23 9.97
CA THR A 18 -1.77 25.97 9.58
C THR A 18 -1.77 25.08 10.81
N VAL A 19 -2.88 25.05 11.53
CA VAL A 19 -3.10 24.09 12.61
C VAL A 19 -3.12 22.70 11.98
N HIS A 20 -2.01 22.00 12.03
CA HIS A 20 -1.99 20.57 11.74
C HIS A 20 -2.82 19.90 12.83
N ALA A 21 -3.93 19.28 12.45
CA ALA A 21 -4.72 18.50 13.38
C ALA A 21 -3.81 17.43 13.99
N SER A 22 -3.70 17.41 15.33
CA SER A 22 -2.94 16.37 16.02
C SER A 22 -3.57 15.02 15.76
N ASP A 23 -2.76 13.97 15.57
CA ASP A 23 -3.27 12.60 15.42
C ASP A 23 -4.23 12.26 16.60
N PRO A 24 -5.34 11.55 16.34
CA PRO A 24 -6.32 11.20 17.37
C PRO A 24 -5.70 10.47 18.55
N VAL A 25 -6.12 10.82 19.77
CA VAL A 25 -5.63 10.18 21.00
C VAL A 25 -6.33 8.83 21.19
N PRO A 26 -5.61 7.75 21.56
CA PRO A 26 -6.23 6.44 21.81
C PRO A 26 -7.32 6.51 22.89
N LEU A 27 -8.42 5.79 22.65
CA LEU A 27 -9.50 5.62 23.60
C LEU A 27 -8.93 5.18 24.97
N ALA A 28 -9.38 5.82 26.05
CA ALA A 28 -8.89 5.55 27.39
C ALA A 28 -9.39 4.19 27.92
N ILE A 29 -8.59 3.49 28.70
CA ILE A 29 -9.02 2.30 29.44
C ILE A 29 -10.22 2.67 30.33
N GLY A 30 -11.25 1.81 30.35
CA GLY A 30 -12.50 2.06 31.05
C GLY A 30 -13.54 2.85 30.24
N ALA A 31 -13.20 3.42 29.08
CA ALA A 31 -14.15 4.09 28.22
C ALA A 31 -15.07 3.10 27.49
N ALA A 32 -16.29 3.55 27.17
CA ALA A 32 -17.22 2.79 26.36
C ALA A 32 -16.78 2.77 24.88
N ALA A 33 -17.01 1.67 24.18
CA ALA A 33 -16.77 1.56 22.75
C ALA A 33 -17.65 2.56 21.99
N PRO A 34 -17.09 3.48 21.19
CA PRO A 34 -17.87 4.30 20.27
C PRO A 34 -18.62 3.45 19.26
N ASP A 35 -19.87 3.82 18.94
CA ASP A 35 -20.61 3.12 17.90
C ASP A 35 -20.11 3.50 16.52
N PHE A 36 -20.36 2.64 15.55
CA PHE A 36 -20.02 2.83 14.15
C PHE A 36 -21.11 2.26 13.24
N SER A 37 -21.11 2.69 11.99
CA SER A 37 -21.92 2.08 10.93
C SER A 37 -21.05 2.03 9.68
N LEU A 38 -20.40 0.87 9.45
CA LEU A 38 -19.35 0.71 8.45
C LEU A 38 -19.66 -0.42 7.47
N PRO A 39 -19.36 -0.25 6.17
CA PRO A 39 -19.50 -1.31 5.18
C PRO A 39 -18.41 -2.40 5.39
N GLY A 40 -18.84 -3.65 5.36
CA GLY A 40 -17.97 -4.82 5.39
C GLY A 40 -17.63 -5.32 3.98
N THR A 41 -16.49 -5.97 3.86
CA THR A 41 -16.03 -6.57 2.60
C THR A 41 -16.93 -7.70 2.10
N ASP A 42 -17.80 -8.23 2.96
CA ASP A 42 -18.84 -9.23 2.64
C ASP A 42 -20.16 -8.61 2.12
N GLY A 43 -20.21 -7.30 1.93
CA GLY A 43 -21.37 -6.56 1.43
C GLY A 43 -22.41 -6.18 2.48
N LYS A 44 -22.16 -6.46 3.76
CA LYS A 44 -23.05 -6.07 4.86
C LYS A 44 -22.58 -4.77 5.50
N THR A 45 -23.49 -4.06 6.18
CA THR A 45 -23.15 -2.94 7.06
C THR A 45 -23.15 -3.44 8.51
N TYR A 46 -22.12 -3.04 9.25
CA TYR A 46 -21.90 -3.45 10.63
C TYR A 46 -21.95 -2.25 11.59
N THR A 47 -22.57 -2.49 12.73
CA THR A 47 -22.61 -1.61 13.91
C THR A 47 -22.17 -2.39 15.14
N LEU A 48 -21.93 -1.76 16.28
CA LEU A 48 -21.66 -2.48 17.54
C LEU A 48 -22.76 -3.47 17.90
N LYS A 49 -24.02 -3.19 17.53
CA LYS A 49 -25.17 -4.06 17.78
C LYS A 49 -25.02 -5.43 17.12
N ASN A 50 -24.35 -5.53 15.99
CA ASN A 50 -24.13 -6.80 15.31
C ASN A 50 -23.21 -7.76 16.11
N PHE A 51 -22.54 -7.26 17.13
CA PHE A 51 -21.65 -8.04 18.00
C PHE A 51 -22.25 -8.25 19.42
N ALA A 52 -23.52 -7.87 19.65
CA ALA A 52 -24.16 -7.92 20.98
C ALA A 52 -24.20 -9.34 21.59
N GLN A 53 -24.22 -10.40 20.76
CA GLN A 53 -24.22 -11.80 21.19
C GLN A 53 -22.89 -12.25 21.82
N TYR A 54 -21.79 -11.52 21.55
CA TYR A 54 -20.49 -11.87 22.10
C TYR A 54 -20.27 -11.23 23.48
N LYS A 55 -19.74 -12.03 24.43
CA LYS A 55 -19.39 -11.56 25.77
C LYS A 55 -18.23 -10.55 25.73
N PHE A 56 -17.29 -10.71 24.81
CA PHE A 56 -16.15 -9.82 24.60
C PHE A 56 -16.07 -9.43 23.13
N LEU A 57 -15.49 -8.26 22.85
CA LEU A 57 -15.30 -7.78 21.47
C LEU A 57 -13.87 -7.33 21.28
N VAL A 58 -13.23 -7.84 20.23
CA VAL A 58 -11.93 -7.39 19.75
C VAL A 58 -12.13 -6.57 18.47
N ILE A 59 -11.66 -5.32 18.48
CA ILE A 59 -11.59 -4.48 17.31
C ILE A 59 -10.11 -4.32 16.94
N VAL A 60 -9.73 -4.69 15.72
CA VAL A 60 -8.36 -4.57 15.22
C VAL A 60 -8.33 -3.55 14.09
N PHE A 61 -7.66 -2.43 14.29
CA PHE A 61 -7.36 -1.53 13.20
C PHE A 61 -6.17 -2.08 12.40
N THR A 62 -6.40 -2.36 11.13
CA THR A 62 -5.44 -2.99 10.21
C THR A 62 -5.62 -2.45 8.80
N CYS A 63 -4.77 -2.84 7.85
CA CYS A 63 -4.87 -2.38 6.46
C CYS A 63 -4.13 -3.34 5.52
N ASN A 64 -4.33 -3.17 4.20
CA ASN A 64 -3.71 -4.05 3.20
C ASN A 64 -2.24 -3.70 2.93
N HIS A 65 -1.93 -2.38 2.82
CA HIS A 65 -0.62 -1.94 2.31
C HIS A 65 0.51 -2.09 3.31
N CYS A 66 0.22 -2.04 4.62
CA CYS A 66 1.24 -2.05 5.66
C CYS A 66 1.89 -3.44 5.80
N PRO A 67 3.21 -3.59 5.57
CA PRO A 67 3.87 -4.89 5.72
C PRO A 67 3.78 -5.45 7.14
N THR A 68 3.80 -4.59 8.16
CA THR A 68 3.56 -5.02 9.54
C THR A 68 2.16 -5.59 9.72
N ALA A 69 1.12 -4.92 9.19
CA ALA A 69 -0.26 -5.44 9.28
C ALA A 69 -0.38 -6.79 8.56
N GLN A 70 0.24 -6.93 7.38
CA GLN A 70 0.27 -8.20 6.64
C GLN A 70 0.93 -9.33 7.45
N ALA A 71 2.01 -9.06 8.17
CA ALA A 71 2.69 -10.04 9.02
C ALA A 71 1.82 -10.55 10.18
N TYR A 72 0.78 -9.79 10.53
CA TYR A 72 -0.14 -10.13 11.62
C TYR A 72 -1.45 -10.80 11.17
N GLU A 73 -1.76 -10.86 9.87
CA GLU A 73 -3.03 -11.39 9.37
C GLU A 73 -3.34 -12.80 9.89
N ASP A 74 -2.38 -13.73 9.76
CA ASP A 74 -2.57 -15.10 10.22
C ASP A 74 -2.69 -15.20 11.74
N ARG A 75 -1.97 -14.33 12.49
CA ARG A 75 -2.08 -14.27 13.95
C ARG A 75 -3.44 -13.75 14.41
N ILE A 76 -4.01 -12.76 13.72
CA ILE A 76 -5.35 -12.24 13.98
C ILE A 76 -6.40 -13.34 13.68
N LYS A 77 -6.29 -14.04 12.54
CA LYS A 77 -7.16 -15.17 12.20
C LYS A 77 -7.10 -16.28 13.26
N GLN A 78 -5.88 -16.61 13.71
CA GLN A 78 -5.69 -17.63 14.74
C GLN A 78 -6.32 -17.20 16.07
N LEU A 79 -6.12 -15.93 16.50
CA LEU A 79 -6.80 -15.41 17.70
C LEU A 79 -8.32 -15.48 17.56
N ALA A 80 -8.88 -15.07 16.43
CA ALA A 80 -10.32 -15.13 16.20
C ALA A 80 -10.84 -16.58 16.29
N ALA A 81 -10.14 -17.55 15.71
CA ALA A 81 -10.50 -18.96 15.78
C ALA A 81 -10.43 -19.52 17.22
N ASP A 82 -9.34 -19.23 17.95
CA ASP A 82 -9.08 -19.75 19.30
C ASP A 82 -10.10 -19.26 20.36
N TYR A 83 -10.69 -18.08 20.14
CA TYR A 83 -11.56 -17.44 21.12
C TYR A 83 -13.03 -17.37 20.70
N ASN A 84 -13.40 -17.74 19.48
CA ASN A 84 -14.79 -17.72 19.02
C ASN A 84 -15.71 -18.56 19.94
N SER A 85 -15.33 -19.79 20.27
CA SER A 85 -16.09 -20.67 21.18
C SER A 85 -16.11 -20.18 22.62
N LYS A 86 -15.27 -19.21 22.98
CA LYS A 86 -15.20 -18.59 24.31
C LYS A 86 -16.06 -17.31 24.42
N GLY A 87 -16.88 -17.03 23.41
CA GLY A 87 -17.77 -15.86 23.37
C GLY A 87 -17.05 -14.56 23.05
N VAL A 88 -15.95 -14.59 22.31
CA VAL A 88 -15.23 -13.41 21.82
C VAL A 88 -15.57 -13.17 20.35
N GLY A 89 -16.13 -12.00 20.05
CA GLY A 89 -16.31 -11.51 18.68
C GLY A 89 -15.06 -10.77 18.21
N PHE A 90 -14.75 -10.90 16.91
CA PHE A 90 -13.67 -10.18 16.25
C PHE A 90 -14.19 -9.35 15.09
N VAL A 91 -13.64 -8.17 14.91
CA VAL A 91 -13.85 -7.31 13.76
C VAL A 91 -12.58 -6.54 13.44
N ALA A 92 -12.22 -6.48 12.18
CA ALA A 92 -11.13 -5.65 11.69
C ALA A 92 -11.68 -4.38 11.00
N VAL A 93 -10.97 -3.26 11.13
CA VAL A 93 -11.34 -1.98 10.53
C VAL A 93 -10.14 -1.41 9.81
N SER A 94 -10.29 -1.04 8.53
CA SER A 94 -9.30 -0.22 7.82
C SER A 94 -9.61 1.25 8.04
N PRO A 95 -8.73 1.99 8.73
CA PRO A 95 -8.91 3.42 9.00
C PRO A 95 -8.38 4.31 7.87
N ASN A 96 -7.66 3.72 6.90
CA ASN A 96 -6.86 4.45 5.93
C ASN A 96 -7.68 4.99 4.78
N ASP A 97 -7.46 6.25 4.47
CA ASP A 97 -7.89 6.87 3.22
C ASP A 97 -6.90 6.48 2.09
N PRO A 98 -7.36 5.79 1.04
CA PRO A 98 -6.50 5.39 -0.07
C PRO A 98 -5.83 6.56 -0.79
N GLU A 99 -6.50 7.74 -0.84
CA GLU A 99 -5.96 8.95 -1.46
C GLU A 99 -4.87 9.63 -0.61
N ALA A 100 -4.77 9.27 0.66
CA ALA A 100 -3.70 9.72 1.56
C ALA A 100 -2.47 8.81 1.54
N ILE A 101 -2.48 7.74 0.73
CA ILE A 101 -1.35 6.81 0.57
C ILE A 101 -0.53 7.23 -0.64
N ARG A 102 0.77 7.45 -0.45
CA ARG A 102 1.70 7.67 -1.56
C ARG A 102 2.01 6.35 -2.26
N LEU A 103 2.21 6.38 -3.59
CA LEU A 103 2.53 5.16 -4.35
C LEU A 103 3.81 4.46 -3.85
N ASP A 104 4.83 5.21 -3.41
CA ASP A 104 6.08 4.63 -2.88
C ASP A 104 5.90 3.97 -1.49
N GLU A 105 4.80 4.21 -0.79
CA GLU A 105 4.43 3.48 0.43
C GLU A 105 3.83 2.09 0.12
N LEU A 106 3.42 1.85 -1.13
CA LEU A 106 2.91 0.57 -1.61
C LEU A 106 4.01 -0.42 -2.04
N GLY A 107 5.27 -0.13 -1.76
CA GLY A 107 6.42 -0.94 -2.22
C GLY A 107 6.50 -2.37 -1.67
N TYR A 108 5.62 -2.77 -0.76
CA TYR A 108 5.57 -4.11 -0.14
C TYR A 108 4.25 -4.83 -0.39
N THR A 109 3.39 -4.29 -1.26
CA THR A 109 2.05 -4.82 -1.46
C THR A 109 1.66 -4.82 -2.95
N ASP A 110 0.81 -5.76 -3.29
CA ASP A 110 0.09 -5.81 -4.56
C ASP A 110 -1.23 -5.02 -4.52
N LEU A 111 -1.75 -4.74 -3.31
CA LEU A 111 -3.04 -4.10 -3.06
C LEU A 111 -2.87 -2.83 -2.23
N SER A 112 -3.59 -1.77 -2.60
CA SER A 112 -3.81 -0.58 -1.77
C SER A 112 -4.94 -0.83 -0.75
N ASP A 113 -5.37 0.24 -0.05
CA ASP A 113 -6.43 0.18 0.95
C ASP A 113 -7.79 0.61 0.41
N THR A 114 -8.01 0.59 -0.91
CA THR A 114 -9.34 0.83 -1.48
C THR A 114 -10.32 -0.24 -1.03
N PHE A 115 -11.59 0.12 -0.87
CA PHE A 115 -12.62 -0.84 -0.46
C PHE A 115 -12.71 -2.06 -1.38
N GLN A 116 -12.46 -1.88 -2.69
CA GLN A 116 -12.48 -2.99 -3.64
C GLN A 116 -11.28 -3.92 -3.42
N GLU A 117 -10.09 -3.38 -3.17
CA GLU A 117 -8.90 -4.17 -2.90
C GLU A 117 -8.95 -4.84 -1.52
N MET A 118 -9.61 -4.23 -0.53
CA MET A 118 -9.92 -4.89 0.74
C MET A 118 -10.77 -6.16 0.56
N LYS A 119 -11.76 -6.16 -0.36
CA LYS A 119 -12.56 -7.35 -0.68
C LYS A 119 -11.68 -8.46 -1.28
N ILE A 120 -10.74 -8.09 -2.16
CA ILE A 120 -9.77 -9.03 -2.73
C ILE A 120 -8.91 -9.62 -1.61
N ARG A 121 -8.34 -8.77 -0.74
CA ARG A 121 -7.50 -9.19 0.38
C ARG A 121 -8.22 -10.14 1.33
N ALA A 122 -9.43 -9.77 1.77
CA ALA A 122 -10.23 -10.58 2.69
C ALA A 122 -10.55 -11.97 2.12
N ARG A 123 -10.89 -12.03 0.82
CA ARG A 123 -11.14 -13.30 0.10
C ARG A 123 -9.86 -14.13 -0.02
N ASP A 124 -8.79 -13.56 -0.54
CA ASP A 124 -7.55 -14.27 -0.86
C ASP A 124 -6.84 -14.76 0.41
N LYS A 125 -6.96 -14.02 1.52
CA LYS A 125 -6.42 -14.39 2.83
C LYS A 125 -7.42 -15.17 3.70
N GLN A 126 -8.64 -15.38 3.21
CA GLN A 126 -9.69 -16.14 3.92
C GLN A 126 -9.91 -15.61 5.35
N PHE A 127 -10.19 -14.30 5.48
CA PHE A 127 -10.46 -13.71 6.79
C PHE A 127 -11.71 -14.34 7.42
N ASN A 128 -11.58 -14.78 8.66
CA ASN A 128 -12.64 -15.44 9.45
C ASN A 128 -13.35 -14.48 10.41
N PHE A 129 -13.27 -13.17 10.13
CA PHE A 129 -13.93 -12.08 10.84
C PHE A 129 -14.37 -11.00 9.84
N PRO A 130 -15.37 -10.17 10.16
CA PRO A 130 -15.72 -9.02 9.33
C PRO A 130 -14.56 -8.05 9.19
N TYR A 131 -14.30 -7.58 7.95
CA TYR A 131 -13.32 -6.54 7.65
C TYR A 131 -14.04 -5.32 7.10
N LEU A 132 -14.01 -4.21 7.86
CA LEU A 132 -14.81 -3.02 7.65
C LEU A 132 -13.97 -1.88 7.10
N TYR A 133 -14.58 -1.02 6.30
CA TYR A 133 -13.95 0.14 5.69
C TYR A 133 -14.45 1.44 6.33
N ASP A 134 -13.53 2.27 6.82
CA ASP A 134 -13.79 3.62 7.36
C ASP A 134 -12.86 4.67 6.73
N GLY A 135 -12.23 4.35 5.58
CA GLY A 135 -11.13 5.14 5.04
C GLY A 135 -11.50 6.53 4.55
N GLU A 136 -12.64 6.73 3.89
CA GLU A 136 -12.96 8.02 3.26
C GLU A 136 -13.07 9.18 4.25
N THR A 137 -13.71 8.94 5.40
CA THR A 137 -13.91 9.95 6.44
C THR A 137 -13.09 9.68 7.68
N SER A 138 -12.76 8.41 7.92
CA SER A 138 -12.16 7.90 9.15
C SER A 138 -12.92 8.32 10.42
N ALA A 139 -14.22 8.58 10.29
CA ALA A 139 -15.01 9.19 11.35
C ALA A 139 -15.13 8.28 12.59
N ALA A 140 -15.39 6.98 12.37
CA ALA A 140 -15.43 6.01 13.45
C ALA A 140 -14.03 5.75 14.00
N SER A 141 -13.04 5.57 13.15
CA SER A 141 -11.65 5.29 13.55
C SER A 141 -11.05 6.40 14.42
N LYS A 142 -11.35 7.66 14.11
CA LYS A 142 -10.88 8.81 14.92
C LYS A 142 -11.40 8.78 16.36
N LEU A 143 -12.59 8.23 16.61
CA LEU A 143 -13.14 8.07 17.97
C LEU A 143 -12.39 7.02 18.79
N TYR A 144 -11.83 6.00 18.15
CA TYR A 144 -10.99 5.00 18.81
C TYR A 144 -9.53 5.45 18.95
N GLY A 145 -9.05 6.29 18.04
CA GLY A 145 -7.70 6.85 18.02
C GLY A 145 -6.59 5.80 17.84
N PRO A 146 -6.67 4.89 16.86
CA PRO A 146 -5.55 3.97 16.60
C PRO A 146 -4.30 4.77 16.23
N GLN A 147 -3.13 4.29 16.67
CA GLN A 147 -1.85 4.98 16.47
C GLN A 147 -1.02 4.37 15.33
N ALA A 148 -1.31 3.14 14.97
CA ALA A 148 -0.64 2.40 13.92
C ALA A 148 -1.54 1.28 13.39
N THR A 149 -1.13 0.61 12.31
CA THR A 149 -1.70 -0.66 11.88
C THR A 149 -0.64 -1.76 11.98
N PRO A 150 -0.91 -2.85 12.76
CA PRO A 150 -2.14 -3.15 13.51
C PRO A 150 -2.20 -2.49 14.90
N HIS A 151 -3.42 -2.18 15.37
CA HIS A 151 -3.70 -1.73 16.74
C HIS A 151 -4.97 -2.41 17.27
N VAL A 152 -4.88 -3.03 18.44
CA VAL A 152 -5.95 -3.83 19.05
C VAL A 152 -6.65 -3.08 20.16
N PHE A 153 -7.98 -3.21 20.22
CA PHE A 153 -8.84 -2.75 21.31
C PHE A 153 -9.72 -3.92 21.75
N ILE A 154 -9.69 -4.28 23.05
CA ILE A 154 -10.46 -5.40 23.62
C ILE A 154 -11.46 -4.85 24.64
N PHE A 155 -12.73 -5.16 24.42
CA PHE A 155 -13.85 -4.70 25.21
C PHE A 155 -14.50 -5.87 25.97
N ASP A 156 -14.96 -5.58 27.19
CA ASP A 156 -15.76 -6.52 27.98
C ASP A 156 -17.23 -6.59 27.54
N GLY A 157 -18.06 -7.34 28.25
CA GLY A 157 -19.48 -7.54 27.96
C GLY A 157 -20.34 -6.27 28.07
N LYS A 158 -19.87 -5.24 28.76
CA LYS A 158 -20.47 -3.92 28.83
C LYS A 158 -19.93 -2.97 27.77
N ARG A 159 -19.08 -3.48 26.87
CA ARG A 159 -18.35 -2.68 25.87
C ARG A 159 -17.43 -1.63 26.49
N THR A 160 -16.89 -1.92 27.66
CA THR A 160 -15.87 -1.12 28.32
C THR A 160 -14.49 -1.59 27.89
N LEU A 161 -13.60 -0.66 27.48
CA LEU A 161 -12.25 -0.97 27.04
C LEU A 161 -11.40 -1.52 28.18
N ARG A 162 -10.81 -2.70 27.99
CA ARG A 162 -9.99 -3.42 28.97
C ARG A 162 -8.54 -3.62 28.54
N TYR A 163 -8.29 -3.53 27.23
CA TYR A 163 -6.94 -3.60 26.67
C TYR A 163 -6.86 -2.77 25.40
N THR A 164 -5.75 -2.06 25.22
CA THR A 164 -5.39 -1.44 23.96
C THR A 164 -3.88 -1.54 23.71
N GLY A 165 -3.48 -1.88 22.49
CA GLY A 165 -2.08 -1.99 22.16
C GLY A 165 -1.77 -2.96 21.01
N ARG A 166 -0.61 -3.59 21.11
CA ARG A 166 -0.11 -4.55 20.11
C ARG A 166 -0.71 -5.94 20.30
N ILE A 167 -0.61 -6.78 19.28
CA ILE A 167 -1.02 -8.19 19.33
C ILE A 167 -0.01 -9.00 20.13
N ASP A 168 1.27 -8.83 19.83
CA ASP A 168 2.42 -9.45 20.52
C ASP A 168 3.67 -8.56 20.38
N ASP A 169 4.82 -9.01 20.91
CA ASP A 169 6.05 -8.20 21.03
C ASP A 169 6.97 -8.25 19.79
N LYS A 170 6.66 -9.03 18.75
CA LYS A 170 7.53 -9.19 17.56
C LYS A 170 6.74 -9.19 16.27
N GLU A 171 7.23 -8.42 15.29
CA GLU A 171 6.65 -8.38 13.97
C GLU A 171 6.90 -9.68 13.19
N LYS A 172 8.15 -10.17 13.21
CA LYS A 172 8.53 -11.41 12.50
C LYS A 172 7.70 -12.60 12.99
N PRO A 173 6.98 -13.30 12.08
CA PRO A 173 6.20 -14.48 12.44
C PRO A 173 7.04 -15.53 13.14
N GLY A 174 6.47 -16.16 14.18
CA GLY A 174 7.11 -17.26 14.93
C GLY A 174 8.21 -16.84 15.92
N THR A 175 8.45 -15.53 16.12
CA THR A 175 9.50 -15.03 17.04
C THR A 175 8.96 -14.33 18.27
N ALA A 176 7.62 -14.17 18.38
CA ALA A 176 7.01 -13.53 19.54
C ALA A 176 7.27 -14.34 20.82
N THR A 177 7.62 -13.62 21.89
CA THR A 177 7.84 -14.17 23.23
C THR A 177 6.77 -13.71 24.22
N VAL A 178 6.12 -12.59 23.95
CA VAL A 178 5.01 -12.05 24.74
C VAL A 178 3.79 -11.86 23.84
N HIS A 179 2.68 -12.53 24.20
CA HIS A 179 1.43 -12.50 23.44
C HIS A 179 0.39 -11.62 24.16
N ASP A 180 0.60 -10.29 24.13
CA ASP A 180 -0.13 -9.32 24.96
C ASP A 180 -1.66 -9.40 24.78
N ALA A 181 -2.16 -9.40 23.53
CA ALA A 181 -3.60 -9.50 23.28
C ALA A 181 -4.20 -10.84 23.74
N ARG A 182 -3.45 -11.94 23.60
CA ARG A 182 -3.86 -13.27 24.09
C ARG A 182 -3.93 -13.29 25.61
N HIS A 183 -2.93 -12.75 26.32
CA HIS A 183 -2.92 -12.66 27.78
C HIS A 183 -4.10 -11.83 28.30
N ALA A 184 -4.43 -10.72 27.62
CA ALA A 184 -5.59 -9.90 27.96
C ALA A 184 -6.91 -10.69 27.78
N LEU A 185 -7.07 -11.43 26.67
CA LEU A 185 -8.23 -12.26 26.40
C LEU A 185 -8.36 -13.42 27.42
N ASP A 186 -7.25 -14.10 27.72
CA ASP A 186 -7.25 -15.20 28.72
C ASP A 186 -7.69 -14.70 30.08
N ALA A 187 -7.20 -13.54 30.54
CA ALA A 187 -7.62 -12.94 31.79
C ALA A 187 -9.13 -12.64 31.80
N LEU A 188 -9.64 -11.98 30.74
CA LEU A 188 -11.06 -11.62 30.62
C LEU A 188 -11.98 -12.86 30.58
N VAL A 189 -11.61 -13.89 29.81
CA VAL A 189 -12.36 -15.15 29.73
C VAL A 189 -12.40 -15.87 31.09
N ALA A 190 -11.28 -15.82 31.86
CA ALA A 190 -11.18 -16.35 33.20
C ALA A 190 -11.86 -15.47 34.28
N GLY A 191 -12.46 -14.32 33.90
CA GLY A 191 -13.08 -13.39 34.85
C GLY A 191 -12.08 -12.66 35.75
N LYS A 192 -10.83 -12.57 35.32
CA LYS A 192 -9.73 -11.89 36.02
C LYS A 192 -9.45 -10.51 35.46
N PRO A 193 -8.87 -9.58 36.23
CA PRO A 193 -8.35 -8.32 35.71
C PRO A 193 -7.27 -8.55 34.65
N VAL A 194 -7.24 -7.69 33.64
CA VAL A 194 -6.17 -7.68 32.62
C VAL A 194 -4.87 -7.22 33.27
N PRO A 195 -3.79 -8.01 33.28
CA PRO A 195 -2.57 -7.67 33.99
C PRO A 195 -1.80 -6.48 33.37
N VAL A 196 -1.89 -6.32 32.05
CA VAL A 196 -1.30 -5.22 31.29
C VAL A 196 -2.39 -4.68 30.38
N GLU A 197 -2.98 -3.56 30.76
CA GLU A 197 -4.14 -2.97 30.06
C GLU A 197 -3.72 -2.18 28.81
N LYS A 198 -2.46 -1.73 28.72
CA LYS A 198 -1.95 -0.90 27.62
C LYS A 198 -0.52 -1.28 27.25
N THR A 199 -0.28 -1.45 25.94
CA THR A 199 1.07 -1.64 25.39
C THR A 199 1.31 -0.66 24.24
N LYS A 200 2.59 -0.37 23.96
CA LYS A 200 2.98 0.45 22.81
C LYS A 200 2.75 -0.34 21.52
N THR A 201 2.00 0.24 20.58
CA THR A 201 1.84 -0.29 19.22
C THR A 201 3.07 -0.01 18.37
N PHE A 202 3.25 -0.79 17.33
CA PHE A 202 4.20 -0.54 16.25
C PHE A 202 3.56 -0.98 14.92
N GLY A 203 4.03 -0.39 13.82
CA GLY A 203 3.48 -0.60 12.48
C GLY A 203 3.49 0.69 11.68
N CYS A 204 2.73 0.73 10.59
CA CYS A 204 2.62 1.90 9.75
C CYS A 204 1.68 2.94 10.35
N SER A 205 1.99 4.22 10.12
CA SER A 205 1.11 5.33 10.52
C SER A 205 -0.22 5.29 9.78
N ILE A 206 -1.29 5.70 10.46
CA ILE A 206 -2.61 5.80 9.85
C ILE A 206 -2.60 6.89 8.75
N LYS A 207 -3.25 6.59 7.64
CA LYS A 207 -3.43 7.50 6.50
C LYS A 207 -4.76 8.22 6.64
N TRP A 208 -4.77 9.24 7.50
CA TRP A 208 -5.95 10.07 7.71
C TRP A 208 -6.27 10.94 6.48
N PRO A 209 -7.53 11.31 6.21
CA PRO A 209 -7.90 12.13 5.05
C PRO A 209 -7.20 13.49 4.95
N ASP A 210 -6.80 14.06 6.07
CA ASP A 210 -6.02 15.32 6.12
C ASP A 210 -4.57 15.18 5.61
N LYS A 211 -4.09 13.95 5.36
CA LYS A 211 -2.79 13.67 4.76
C LYS A 211 -2.83 13.58 3.22
N ARG A 212 -3.99 13.78 2.56
CA ARG A 212 -4.11 13.78 1.09
C ARG A 212 -3.19 14.78 0.42
N ASP A 213 -3.07 15.98 0.97
CA ASP A 213 -2.19 17.01 0.41
C ASP A 213 -0.72 16.58 0.40
N PHE A 214 -0.28 15.87 1.43
CA PHE A 214 1.07 15.30 1.48
C PHE A 214 1.28 14.23 0.40
N ALA A 215 0.28 13.38 0.15
CA ALA A 215 0.35 12.40 -0.94
C ALA A 215 0.37 13.09 -2.32
N ASN A 216 -0.44 14.12 -2.50
CA ASN A 216 -0.49 14.92 -3.74
C ASN A 216 0.82 15.67 -4.01
N GLN A 217 1.51 16.17 -2.99
CA GLN A 217 2.83 16.78 -3.14
C GLN A 217 3.84 15.82 -3.77
N ALA A 218 3.83 14.53 -3.37
CA ALA A 218 4.70 13.52 -3.98
C ALA A 218 4.42 13.35 -5.48
N VAL A 219 3.17 13.39 -5.90
CA VAL A 219 2.81 13.36 -7.33
C VAL A 219 3.37 14.57 -8.07
N GLY A 220 3.31 15.77 -7.45
CA GLY A 220 3.89 16.98 -7.98
C GLY A 220 5.42 16.92 -8.12
N GLU A 221 6.12 16.29 -7.19
CA GLU A 221 7.57 16.08 -7.29
C GLU A 221 7.93 15.08 -8.40
N TRP A 222 7.18 13.98 -8.52
CA TRP A 222 7.39 13.02 -9.61
C TRP A 222 7.17 13.62 -11.00
N ALA A 223 6.26 14.59 -11.12
CA ALA A 223 6.04 15.30 -12.39
C ALA A 223 7.23 16.15 -12.84
N LYS A 224 8.13 16.52 -11.92
CA LYS A 224 9.36 17.30 -12.20
C LYS A 224 10.54 16.42 -12.58
N GLU A 225 10.44 15.10 -12.41
CA GLU A 225 11.54 14.17 -12.70
C GLU A 225 11.85 14.18 -14.21
N LYS A 226 13.14 14.18 -14.53
CA LYS A 226 13.61 14.18 -15.93
C LYS A 226 13.26 12.86 -16.61
N VAL A 227 12.62 12.93 -17.76
CA VAL A 227 12.35 11.81 -18.65
C VAL A 227 13.35 11.82 -19.80
N THR A 228 13.99 10.68 -20.05
CA THR A 228 14.94 10.51 -21.16
C THR A 228 14.58 9.27 -21.96
N ILE A 229 15.11 9.16 -23.18
CA ILE A 229 15.06 7.96 -24.01
C ILE A 229 16.41 7.78 -24.70
N ASP A 230 17.05 6.65 -24.47
CA ASP A 230 18.34 6.29 -25.07
C ASP A 230 18.15 5.27 -26.20
N GLU A 231 19.18 5.10 -27.04
CA GLU A 231 19.16 4.07 -28.08
C GLU A 231 19.64 2.74 -27.51
N LEU A 232 19.04 1.67 -27.96
CA LEU A 232 19.38 0.30 -27.58
C LEU A 232 19.63 -0.53 -28.86
N ASN A 233 20.81 -1.11 -29.01
CA ASN A 233 21.09 -2.07 -30.07
C ASN A 233 21.00 -3.51 -29.57
N GLY A 234 21.20 -4.50 -30.47
CA GLY A 234 21.09 -5.92 -30.14
C GLY A 234 22.11 -6.39 -29.10
N GLU A 235 23.35 -5.90 -29.12
CA GLU A 235 24.37 -6.25 -28.12
C GLU A 235 24.00 -5.74 -26.73
N GLN A 236 23.56 -4.48 -26.66
CA GLN A 236 23.11 -3.85 -25.43
C GLN A 236 21.86 -4.54 -24.88
N LEU A 237 20.95 -5.02 -25.76
CA LEU A 237 19.80 -5.83 -25.36
C LEU A 237 20.26 -7.11 -24.64
N GLN A 238 21.24 -7.82 -25.19
CA GLN A 238 21.75 -9.05 -24.55
C GLN A 238 22.38 -8.77 -23.18
N VAL A 239 23.08 -7.65 -23.01
CA VAL A 239 23.61 -7.20 -21.71
C VAL A 239 22.46 -6.90 -20.74
N LEU A 240 21.41 -6.22 -21.20
CA LEU A 240 20.23 -5.92 -20.39
C LEU A 240 19.54 -7.19 -19.88
N LEU A 241 19.41 -8.21 -20.76
CA LEU A 241 18.74 -9.47 -20.45
C LEU A 241 19.56 -10.39 -19.55
N LYS A 242 20.89 -10.37 -19.64
CA LYS A 242 21.75 -11.10 -18.68
C LYS A 242 21.52 -10.67 -17.23
N ASN A 243 21.11 -9.43 -17.04
CA ASN A 243 20.78 -8.86 -15.74
C ASN A 243 21.78 -9.22 -14.64
N GLU A 244 23.06 -8.87 -14.83
CA GLU A 244 24.14 -9.16 -13.88
C GLU A 244 24.04 -8.32 -12.58
N GLY A 245 23.10 -7.38 -12.50
CA GLY A 245 22.80 -6.60 -11.30
C GLY A 245 21.94 -7.35 -10.27
N THR A 246 21.62 -6.67 -9.17
CA THR A 246 20.82 -7.22 -8.05
C THR A 246 19.31 -6.99 -8.19
N ASN A 247 18.90 -6.07 -9.07
CA ASN A 247 17.48 -5.72 -9.23
C ASN A 247 16.77 -6.71 -10.16
N TYR A 248 15.53 -7.01 -9.80
CA TYR A 248 14.58 -7.58 -10.74
C TYR A 248 14.20 -6.54 -11.78
N LYS A 249 14.10 -6.91 -13.06
CA LYS A 249 13.73 -5.98 -14.12
C LYS A 249 12.37 -6.30 -14.69
N LEU A 250 11.49 -5.32 -14.69
CA LEU A 250 10.24 -5.34 -15.45
C LEU A 250 10.49 -4.65 -16.78
N ILE A 251 10.42 -5.40 -17.89
CA ILE A 251 10.67 -4.90 -19.23
C ILE A 251 9.34 -4.84 -19.97
N ASN A 252 8.95 -3.65 -20.42
CA ASN A 252 7.78 -3.44 -21.26
C ASN A 252 8.21 -3.03 -22.67
N VAL A 253 7.79 -3.81 -23.66
CA VAL A 253 8.01 -3.53 -25.09
C VAL A 253 6.74 -2.94 -25.69
N TRP A 254 6.87 -1.74 -26.25
CA TRP A 254 5.74 -0.92 -26.69
C TRP A 254 6.04 -0.10 -27.96
N ALA A 255 5.05 0.61 -28.47
CA ALA A 255 5.24 1.63 -29.51
C ALA A 255 4.16 2.69 -29.43
N THR A 256 4.41 3.88 -29.95
CA THR A 256 3.45 5.01 -29.96
C THR A 256 2.20 4.72 -30.82
N TRP A 257 2.30 3.87 -31.81
CA TRP A 257 1.22 3.45 -32.70
C TRP A 257 0.43 2.24 -32.15
N CYS A 258 0.88 1.62 -31.04
CA CYS A 258 0.22 0.49 -30.42
C CYS A 258 -0.84 0.98 -29.42
N GLY A 259 -2.12 1.00 -29.79
CA GLY A 259 -3.22 1.48 -28.95
C GLY A 259 -3.29 0.80 -27.57
N PRO A 260 -3.29 -0.55 -27.49
CA PRO A 260 -3.28 -1.26 -26.20
C PRO A 260 -2.09 -0.91 -25.33
N CYS A 261 -0.86 -0.74 -25.92
CA CYS A 261 0.33 -0.34 -25.20
C CYS A 261 0.15 1.02 -24.53
N VAL A 262 -0.39 2.00 -25.27
CA VAL A 262 -0.65 3.36 -24.80
C VAL A 262 -1.67 3.37 -23.65
N ALA A 263 -2.68 2.49 -23.72
CA ALA A 263 -3.73 2.38 -22.71
C ALA A 263 -3.20 1.81 -21.38
N GLU A 264 -2.36 0.76 -21.40
CA GLU A 264 -1.82 0.13 -20.19
C GLU A 264 -0.60 0.84 -19.59
N PHE A 265 0.06 1.73 -20.34
CA PHE A 265 1.32 2.35 -19.95
C PHE A 265 1.30 3.03 -18.56
N PRO A 266 0.21 3.69 -18.12
CA PRO A 266 0.13 4.25 -16.77
C PRO A 266 0.33 3.22 -15.65
N GLU A 267 -0.05 1.96 -15.86
CA GLU A 267 0.16 0.90 -14.86
C GLU A 267 1.64 0.63 -14.60
N PHE A 268 2.47 0.66 -15.66
CA PHE A 268 3.92 0.51 -15.52
C PHE A 268 4.54 1.70 -14.78
N VAL A 269 4.08 2.92 -15.06
CA VAL A 269 4.54 4.13 -14.35
C VAL A 269 4.18 4.03 -12.86
N ASN A 270 2.96 3.57 -12.53
CA ASN A 270 2.54 3.36 -11.15
C ASN A 270 3.39 2.28 -10.47
N MET A 271 3.62 1.12 -11.12
CA MET A 271 4.50 0.07 -10.59
C MET A 271 5.93 0.55 -10.37
N ASN A 272 6.46 1.38 -11.27
CA ASN A 272 7.78 2.00 -11.06
C ASN A 272 7.80 2.87 -9.79
N ARG A 273 6.80 3.71 -9.58
CA ARG A 273 6.69 4.54 -8.37
C ARG A 273 6.51 3.73 -7.11
N MET A 274 5.74 2.63 -7.17
CA MET A 274 5.55 1.70 -6.05
C MET A 274 6.86 0.99 -5.67
N TYR A 275 7.61 0.48 -6.64
CA TYR A 275 8.65 -0.52 -6.37
C TYR A 275 10.09 -0.03 -6.59
N ARG A 276 10.34 1.13 -7.23
CA ARG A 276 11.68 1.62 -7.58
C ARG A 276 12.64 1.81 -6.39
N ASN A 277 12.12 1.93 -5.18
CA ASN A 277 12.91 2.01 -3.95
C ASN A 277 13.24 0.64 -3.34
N ARG A 278 12.96 -0.43 -4.10
CA ARG A 278 13.23 -1.82 -3.76
C ARG A 278 14.20 -2.41 -4.79
N GLU A 279 14.47 -3.70 -4.69
CA GLU A 279 15.27 -4.45 -5.66
C GLU A 279 14.51 -4.59 -6.99
N PHE A 280 14.08 -3.50 -7.56
CA PHE A 280 13.22 -3.41 -8.73
C PHE A 280 13.67 -2.32 -9.69
N GLU A 281 13.56 -2.58 -10.98
CA GLU A 281 13.83 -1.63 -12.04
C GLU A 281 12.81 -1.80 -13.17
N LEU A 282 12.14 -0.71 -13.57
CA LEU A 282 11.34 -0.69 -14.79
C LEU A 282 12.23 -0.28 -15.97
N VAL A 283 12.13 -1.04 -17.05
CA VAL A 283 12.75 -0.73 -18.34
C VAL A 283 11.65 -0.71 -19.41
N THR A 284 11.57 0.35 -20.21
CA THR A 284 10.67 0.40 -21.36
C THR A 284 11.46 0.41 -22.66
N ILE A 285 11.03 -0.35 -23.67
CA ILE A 285 11.69 -0.43 -24.96
C ILE A 285 10.66 -0.12 -26.05
N SER A 286 10.83 1.01 -26.71
CA SER A 286 10.01 1.39 -27.87
C SER A 286 10.50 0.70 -29.14
N LEU A 287 9.58 0.12 -29.91
CA LEU A 287 9.80 -0.38 -31.27
C LEU A 287 9.37 0.62 -32.35
N ASP A 288 9.19 1.89 -32.02
CA ASP A 288 9.04 2.95 -33.02
C ASP A 288 10.26 2.98 -33.94
N ASP A 289 10.09 3.53 -35.13
CA ASP A 289 11.21 3.85 -36.00
C ASP A 289 12.15 4.86 -35.32
N ILE A 290 13.46 4.73 -35.48
CA ILE A 290 14.44 5.59 -34.83
C ILE A 290 14.22 7.07 -35.14
N ASN A 291 13.72 7.40 -36.32
CA ASN A 291 13.36 8.77 -36.71
C ASN A 291 12.17 9.33 -35.93
N ARG A 292 11.41 8.47 -35.25
CA ARG A 292 10.30 8.84 -34.35
C ARG A 292 10.71 8.95 -32.87
N LYS A 293 11.99 8.86 -32.55
CA LYS A 293 12.50 9.04 -31.18
C LYS A 293 11.93 10.28 -30.47
N PRO A 294 11.79 11.46 -31.13
CA PRO A 294 11.14 12.62 -30.49
C PRO A 294 9.67 12.38 -30.12
N ASN A 295 8.93 11.62 -30.92
CA ASN A 295 7.52 11.28 -30.63
C ASN A 295 7.42 10.34 -29.42
N ALA A 296 8.28 9.33 -29.36
CA ALA A 296 8.37 8.41 -28.22
C ALA A 296 8.74 9.16 -26.93
N LEU A 297 9.72 10.07 -26.98
CA LEU A 297 10.11 10.89 -25.83
C LEU A 297 8.96 11.80 -25.38
N ASN A 298 8.24 12.45 -26.31
CA ASN A 298 7.09 13.28 -25.96
C ASN A 298 5.97 12.47 -25.29
N PHE A 299 5.70 11.25 -25.75
CA PHE A 299 4.76 10.33 -25.09
C PHE A 299 5.22 9.99 -23.67
N LEU A 300 6.46 9.56 -23.49
CA LEU A 300 7.04 9.22 -22.18
C LEU A 300 6.98 10.41 -21.21
N THR A 301 7.29 11.62 -21.70
CA THR A 301 7.23 12.85 -20.91
C THR A 301 5.79 13.15 -20.46
N LYS A 302 4.80 13.03 -21.35
CA LYS A 302 3.38 13.20 -21.00
C LYS A 302 2.90 12.17 -19.99
N LYS A 303 3.47 10.95 -20.00
CA LYS A 303 3.18 9.89 -19.04
C LYS A 303 4.03 9.98 -17.77
N GLN A 304 4.96 10.95 -17.69
CA GLN A 304 5.88 11.10 -16.55
C GLN A 304 6.69 9.81 -16.28
N ALA A 305 7.14 9.16 -17.34
CA ALA A 305 7.86 7.88 -17.27
C ALA A 305 9.36 8.11 -16.95
N SER A 306 9.64 8.57 -15.75
CA SER A 306 11.00 8.78 -15.22
C SER A 306 11.64 7.43 -14.82
N THR A 307 11.93 6.61 -15.82
CA THR A 307 12.56 5.31 -15.68
C THR A 307 13.60 5.11 -16.78
N LYS A 308 14.17 3.91 -16.92
CA LYS A 308 15.04 3.56 -18.05
C LYS A 308 14.20 3.34 -19.30
N ASN A 309 14.22 4.29 -20.22
CA ASN A 309 13.50 4.19 -21.47
C ASN A 309 14.48 4.08 -22.62
N TYR A 310 14.20 3.14 -23.52
CA TYR A 310 14.98 2.91 -24.73
C TYR A 310 14.10 2.95 -25.98
N ILE A 311 14.70 3.32 -27.12
CA ILE A 311 14.19 3.05 -28.45
C ILE A 311 15.14 2.08 -29.11
N PHE A 312 14.61 0.98 -29.65
CA PHE A 312 15.43 -0.03 -30.28
C PHE A 312 15.91 0.43 -31.66
N ASN A 313 17.24 0.39 -31.85
CA ASN A 313 17.91 0.74 -33.10
C ASN A 313 18.62 -0.51 -33.64
N GLY A 314 17.95 -1.28 -34.52
CA GLY A 314 18.46 -2.50 -35.09
C GLY A 314 17.39 -3.28 -35.86
N ASP A 315 17.72 -4.50 -36.24
CA ASP A 315 16.77 -5.43 -36.89
C ASP A 315 15.72 -5.90 -35.90
N LYS A 316 14.43 -5.65 -36.22
CA LYS A 316 13.31 -5.96 -35.33
C LYS A 316 13.04 -7.46 -35.22
N TYR A 317 13.35 -8.25 -36.23
CA TYR A 317 13.21 -9.72 -36.17
C TYR A 317 14.28 -10.30 -35.24
N ALA A 318 15.52 -9.85 -35.38
CA ALA A 318 16.60 -10.22 -34.43
C ALA A 318 16.30 -9.77 -32.99
N PHE A 319 15.59 -8.64 -32.81
CA PHE A 319 15.13 -8.21 -31.50
C PHE A 319 14.12 -9.19 -30.90
N ILE A 320 13.12 -9.61 -31.67
CA ILE A 320 12.09 -10.57 -31.24
C ILE A 320 12.73 -11.87 -30.80
N ASP A 321 13.56 -12.47 -31.67
CA ASP A 321 14.25 -13.72 -31.39
C ASP A 321 15.22 -13.62 -30.19
N GLY A 322 15.85 -12.46 -30.04
CA GLY A 322 16.82 -12.19 -28.97
C GLY A 322 16.21 -11.85 -27.62
N LEU A 323 14.96 -11.37 -27.57
CA LEU A 323 14.30 -10.98 -26.35
C LEU A 323 13.70 -12.19 -25.60
N ASP A 324 12.85 -12.94 -26.26
CA ASP A 324 12.22 -14.18 -25.75
C ASP A 324 11.80 -15.07 -26.90
N LYS A 325 12.31 -16.29 -26.93
CA LYS A 325 11.99 -17.30 -27.97
C LYS A 325 10.50 -17.68 -28.03
N ASN A 326 9.74 -17.40 -26.98
CA ASN A 326 8.31 -17.68 -26.90
C ASN A 326 7.45 -16.50 -27.38
N TRP A 327 8.08 -15.38 -27.74
CA TRP A 327 7.34 -14.19 -28.18
C TRP A 327 7.21 -14.19 -29.71
N GLU A 328 5.98 -13.98 -30.19
CA GLU A 328 5.65 -13.96 -31.62
C GLU A 328 5.74 -12.54 -32.26
N GLY A 329 6.27 -11.56 -31.53
CA GLY A 329 6.45 -10.18 -32.02
C GLY A 329 5.24 -9.27 -31.87
N SER A 330 4.12 -9.71 -31.29
CA SER A 330 2.95 -8.87 -31.08
C SER A 330 3.11 -7.96 -29.85
N LEU A 331 2.71 -6.68 -30.01
CA LEU A 331 2.73 -5.68 -28.92
C LEU A 331 1.36 -5.54 -28.23
N PRO A 332 1.36 -5.20 -26.94
CA PRO A 332 2.49 -5.05 -26.01
C PRO A 332 3.10 -6.40 -25.64
N TYR A 333 4.37 -6.36 -25.18
CA TYR A 333 5.01 -7.53 -24.58
C TYR A 333 5.68 -7.14 -23.26
N THR A 334 5.48 -7.96 -22.24
CA THR A 334 5.99 -7.68 -20.88
C THR A 334 6.79 -8.88 -20.38
N LEU A 335 8.00 -8.61 -19.90
CA LEU A 335 8.86 -9.58 -19.22
C LEU A 335 9.16 -9.10 -17.80
N PHE A 336 9.24 -10.04 -16.85
CA PHE A 336 9.82 -9.82 -15.54
C PHE A 336 10.96 -10.81 -15.34
N ILE A 337 12.19 -10.31 -15.17
CA ILE A 337 13.41 -11.11 -15.09
C ILE A 337 14.13 -10.94 -13.75
N ALA A 338 14.63 -12.03 -13.21
CA ALA A 338 15.43 -12.04 -12.00
C ALA A 338 16.88 -11.59 -12.29
N PRO A 339 17.64 -11.22 -11.24
CA PRO A 339 19.09 -11.23 -11.29
C PRO A 339 19.63 -12.53 -11.92
N GLY A 340 20.60 -12.41 -12.83
CA GLY A 340 21.09 -13.54 -13.63
C GLY A 340 20.26 -13.88 -14.87
N GLY A 341 19.25 -13.04 -15.22
CA GLY A 341 18.54 -13.12 -16.50
C GLY A 341 17.42 -14.17 -16.60
N LYS A 342 17.09 -14.86 -15.49
CA LYS A 342 15.99 -15.84 -15.50
C LYS A 342 14.65 -15.13 -15.69
N ILE A 343 13.90 -15.48 -16.73
CA ILE A 343 12.53 -15.02 -16.95
C ILE A 343 11.61 -15.64 -15.87
N ILE A 344 10.88 -14.80 -15.14
CA ILE A 344 9.91 -15.18 -14.11
C ILE A 344 8.48 -15.07 -14.67
N TYR A 345 8.26 -14.05 -15.49
CA TYR A 345 6.96 -13.77 -16.09
C TYR A 345 7.17 -13.28 -17.52
N GLY A 346 6.35 -13.77 -18.43
CA GLY A 346 6.28 -13.32 -19.83
C GLY A 346 4.83 -13.23 -20.25
N LYS A 347 4.42 -12.10 -20.86
CA LYS A 347 3.05 -11.89 -21.30
C LYS A 347 3.01 -11.14 -22.62
N GLN A 348 2.42 -11.76 -23.63
CA GLN A 348 2.01 -11.12 -24.87
C GLN A 348 0.59 -10.54 -24.71
N GLY A 349 0.36 -9.33 -25.21
CA GLY A 349 -0.87 -8.58 -25.03
C GLY A 349 -0.94 -7.84 -23.69
N VAL A 350 -2.09 -7.21 -23.45
CA VAL A 350 -2.33 -6.38 -22.25
C VAL A 350 -2.14 -7.17 -20.96
N ILE A 351 -1.46 -6.57 -19.98
CA ILE A 351 -1.23 -7.19 -18.68
C ILE A 351 -2.52 -7.20 -17.82
N ASP A 352 -2.62 -8.19 -16.93
CA ASP A 352 -3.39 -8.06 -15.71
C ASP A 352 -2.47 -7.42 -14.65
N ALA A 353 -2.71 -6.13 -14.38
CA ALA A 353 -1.85 -5.34 -13.48
C ALA A 353 -1.81 -5.92 -12.06
N LEU A 354 -2.93 -6.47 -11.55
CA LEU A 354 -2.97 -7.08 -10.23
C LEU A 354 -2.18 -8.39 -10.21
N ALA A 355 -2.35 -9.25 -11.20
CA ALA A 355 -1.60 -10.50 -11.29
C ALA A 355 -0.08 -10.23 -11.40
N LEU A 356 0.32 -9.21 -12.19
CA LEU A 356 1.72 -8.83 -12.32
C LEU A 356 2.27 -8.26 -11.00
N LYS A 357 1.53 -7.38 -10.31
CA LYS A 357 1.93 -6.87 -8.98
C LYS A 357 2.12 -7.99 -7.97
N LYS A 358 1.25 -9.02 -7.97
CA LYS A 358 1.42 -10.22 -7.11
C LYS A 358 2.75 -10.92 -7.39
N VAL A 359 3.08 -11.17 -8.67
CA VAL A 359 4.36 -11.79 -9.06
C VAL A 359 5.56 -10.95 -8.62
N ILE A 360 5.47 -9.62 -8.77
CA ILE A 360 6.53 -8.71 -8.34
C ILE A 360 6.73 -8.80 -6.82
N VAL A 361 5.66 -8.64 -6.04
CA VAL A 361 5.72 -8.63 -4.56
C VAL A 361 6.19 -9.98 -3.99
N GLU A 362 5.88 -11.11 -4.63
CA GLU A 362 6.42 -12.42 -4.25
C GLU A 362 7.97 -12.49 -4.33
N LYS A 363 8.59 -11.66 -5.16
CA LYS A 363 10.05 -11.65 -5.37
C LYS A 363 10.76 -10.56 -4.58
N ILE A 364 10.18 -9.35 -4.54
CA ILE A 364 10.79 -8.19 -3.89
C ILE A 364 10.10 -7.80 -2.57
N GLY A 365 9.06 -8.54 -2.17
CA GLY A 365 8.31 -8.30 -0.94
C GLY A 365 9.17 -8.44 0.31
N ARG A 366 8.57 -8.17 1.45
CA ARG A 366 9.28 -8.26 2.73
C ARG A 366 9.53 -9.72 3.10
N VAL A 367 10.79 -10.09 3.19
CA VAL A 367 11.23 -11.39 3.71
C VAL A 367 11.52 -11.25 5.20
N TYR A 368 10.96 -12.15 6.02
CA TYR A 368 11.18 -12.19 7.47
C TYR A 368 12.26 -13.20 7.86
#